data_262336d41506a6f7d115a70547d467e7
#
_entry.id   262336d41506a6f7d115a70547d467e7
#
_cell.length_a   1.000
_cell.length_b   1.000
_cell.length_c   1.000
_cell.angle_alpha   90.00
_cell.angle_beta   90.00
_cell.angle_gamma   90.00
#
_symmetry.space_group_name_H-M   'P 1'
#
loop_
_entity.id
_entity.type
_entity.pdbx_description
1 polymer ?
#
loop_
_entity_poly.entity_id
_entity_poly.type
_entity_poly.pdbx_seq_one_letter_code
_entity_poly.pdbx_strand_id
1 'polypeptide(L)'
;ANLRDANLRDANLRDANLIGANLSGANLIGANLSGANLSDAKLSDANLIGANLIGANLIGANLRGANLRGANLRDVRSWNGTSGNCHQVKAVQADTWPVTYTADHMQIGCQLHLITEWWAFSDVEISRMDSKATAWWSVWKPILQTIIAASPAVPGGAEKESEEEAA
;
A
#
# COMPACT_ATOMS: atom_id res chain seq x y z
N ALA A 1 -8.14 19.12 4.77
CA ALA A 1 -9.59 19.15 4.44
C ALA A 1 -10.34 18.11 5.27
N ASN A 2 -11.60 18.38 5.62
CA ASN A 2 -12.48 17.38 6.24
C ASN A 2 -13.49 16.88 5.20
N LEU A 3 -13.29 15.64 4.77
CA LEU A 3 -14.10 14.93 3.78
C LEU A 3 -14.63 13.61 4.37
N ARG A 4 -14.74 13.55 5.70
CA ARG A 4 -15.24 12.37 6.39
C ARG A 4 -16.65 12.02 5.89
N ASP A 5 -16.88 10.74 5.61
CA ASP A 5 -18.13 10.17 5.11
C ASP A 5 -18.66 10.84 3.82
N ALA A 6 -17.80 11.62 3.12
CA ALA A 6 -18.16 12.31 1.89
C ALA A 6 -18.45 11.31 0.75
N ASN A 7 -19.42 11.64 -0.09
CA ASN A 7 -19.65 10.89 -1.33
C ASN A 7 -18.79 11.51 -2.46
N LEU A 8 -17.70 10.82 -2.78
CA LEU A 8 -16.73 11.19 -3.81
C LEU A 8 -16.69 10.11 -4.92
N ARG A 9 -17.80 9.37 -5.07
CA ARG A 9 -17.91 8.35 -6.10
C ARG A 9 -17.66 8.95 -7.48
N ASP A 10 -16.79 8.27 -8.27
CA ASP A 10 -16.37 8.65 -9.61
C ASP A 10 -15.77 10.07 -9.71
N ALA A 11 -15.40 10.67 -8.57
CA ALA A 11 -14.82 12.01 -8.54
C ALA A 11 -13.44 12.06 -9.22
N ASN A 12 -13.17 13.14 -9.94
CA ASN A 12 -11.84 13.40 -10.49
C ASN A 12 -11.00 14.18 -9.46
N LEU A 13 -10.11 13.47 -8.78
CA LEU A 13 -9.16 13.98 -7.79
C LEU A 13 -7.71 13.79 -8.27
N ARG A 14 -7.53 13.73 -9.60
CA ARG A 14 -6.22 13.61 -10.21
C ARG A 14 -5.31 14.76 -9.77
N ASP A 15 -4.07 14.41 -9.38
CA ASP A 15 -3.03 15.33 -8.90
C ASP A 15 -3.47 16.24 -7.72
N ALA A 16 -4.59 15.88 -7.05
CA ALA A 16 -5.11 16.66 -5.91
C ALA A 16 -4.14 16.66 -4.72
N ASN A 17 -4.06 17.80 -4.04
CA ASN A 17 -3.36 17.89 -2.75
C ASN A 17 -4.34 17.56 -1.61
N LEU A 18 -4.20 16.34 -1.07
CA LEU A 18 -5.00 15.78 0.02
C LEU A 18 -4.16 15.45 1.26
N ILE A 19 -3.01 16.14 1.42
CA ILE A 19 -2.12 15.96 2.58
C ILE A 19 -2.92 16.14 3.87
N GLY A 20 -2.86 15.14 4.76
CA GLY A 20 -3.53 15.16 6.06
C GLY A 20 -5.07 15.25 5.97
N ALA A 21 -5.67 15.07 4.80
CA ALA A 21 -7.12 15.12 4.65
C ALA A 21 -7.80 14.00 5.47
N ASN A 22 -8.94 14.32 6.08
CA ASN A 22 -9.78 13.32 6.71
C ASN A 22 -10.80 12.79 5.69
N LEU A 23 -10.54 11.59 5.18
CA LEU A 23 -11.38 10.84 4.24
C LEU A 23 -11.94 9.56 4.88
N SER A 24 -11.95 9.50 6.23
CA SER A 24 -12.45 8.31 6.94
C SER A 24 -13.90 8.04 6.57
N GLY A 25 -14.22 6.80 6.19
CA GLY A 25 -15.56 6.38 5.77
C GLY A 25 -16.01 6.94 4.42
N ALA A 26 -15.19 7.73 3.72
CA ALA A 26 -15.59 8.33 2.44
C ALA A 26 -15.86 7.27 1.36
N ASN A 27 -16.84 7.53 0.52
CA ASN A 27 -17.14 6.72 -0.67
C ASN A 27 -16.33 7.26 -1.86
N LEU A 28 -15.26 6.56 -2.22
CA LEU A 28 -14.33 6.86 -3.31
C LEU A 28 -14.40 5.81 -4.43
N ILE A 29 -15.53 5.08 -4.55
CA ILE A 29 -15.72 4.07 -5.59
C ILE A 29 -15.45 4.69 -6.97
N GLY A 30 -14.57 4.08 -7.77
CA GLY A 30 -14.23 4.55 -9.11
C GLY A 30 -13.53 5.90 -9.18
N ALA A 31 -13.21 6.54 -8.05
CA ALA A 31 -12.56 7.86 -8.06
C ALA A 31 -11.18 7.81 -8.73
N ASN A 32 -10.86 8.86 -9.47
CA ASN A 32 -9.54 9.04 -10.06
C ASN A 32 -8.64 9.84 -9.10
N LEU A 33 -7.76 9.15 -8.42
CA LEU A 33 -6.75 9.68 -7.48
C LEU A 33 -5.33 9.59 -8.07
N SER A 34 -5.20 9.43 -9.39
CA SER A 34 -3.88 9.30 -10.02
C SER A 34 -3.02 10.53 -9.75
N GLY A 35 -1.78 10.30 -9.29
CA GLY A 35 -0.84 11.36 -8.93
C GLY A 35 -1.20 12.15 -7.67
N ALA A 36 -2.33 11.88 -7.02
CA ALA A 36 -2.75 12.62 -5.82
C ALA A 36 -1.76 12.48 -4.68
N ASN A 37 -1.58 13.55 -3.91
CA ASN A 37 -0.79 13.52 -2.70
C ASN A 37 -1.70 13.28 -1.49
N LEU A 38 -1.70 12.05 -1.01
CA LEU A 38 -2.46 11.55 0.14
C LEU A 38 -1.58 11.35 1.38
N SER A 39 -0.42 12.02 1.47
CA SER A 39 0.46 11.89 2.62
C SER A 39 -0.29 12.21 3.90
N ASP A 40 -0.15 11.34 4.91
CA ASP A 40 -0.80 11.45 6.22
C ASP A 40 -2.34 11.53 6.19
N ALA A 41 -2.96 11.20 5.05
CA ALA A 41 -4.40 11.20 4.92
C ALA A 41 -5.05 10.10 5.77
N LYS A 42 -6.20 10.39 6.35
CA LYS A 42 -7.02 9.42 7.09
C LYS A 42 -8.01 8.81 6.12
N LEU A 43 -7.78 7.57 5.72
CA LEU A 43 -8.60 6.77 4.81
C LEU A 43 -9.21 5.55 5.53
N SER A 44 -9.24 5.57 6.87
CA SER A 44 -9.81 4.44 7.61
C SER A 44 -11.26 4.20 7.19
N ASP A 45 -11.58 2.93 6.93
CA ASP A 45 -12.91 2.46 6.53
C ASP A 45 -13.44 3.11 5.23
N ALA A 46 -12.60 3.80 4.46
CA ALA A 46 -12.97 4.38 3.18
C ALA A 46 -13.24 3.29 2.11
N ASN A 47 -14.20 3.54 1.23
CA ASN A 47 -14.52 2.64 0.14
C ASN A 47 -13.83 3.12 -1.16
N LEU A 48 -12.75 2.45 -1.54
CA LEU A 48 -11.90 2.73 -2.70
C LEU A 48 -12.06 1.68 -3.82
N ILE A 49 -13.19 0.97 -3.86
CA ILE A 49 -13.42 -0.05 -4.88
C ILE A 49 -13.23 0.55 -6.29
N GLY A 50 -12.35 -0.06 -7.08
CA GLY A 50 -12.04 0.36 -8.44
C GLY A 50 -11.41 1.74 -8.58
N ALA A 51 -10.97 2.37 -7.49
CA ALA A 51 -10.31 3.67 -7.55
C ALA A 51 -8.96 3.59 -8.28
N ASN A 52 -8.63 4.63 -9.03
CA ASN A 52 -7.34 4.75 -9.69
C ASN A 52 -6.37 5.55 -8.81
N LEU A 53 -5.37 4.87 -8.25
CA LEU A 53 -4.32 5.44 -7.39
C LEU A 53 -2.95 5.45 -8.07
N ILE A 54 -2.89 5.31 -9.39
CA ILE A 54 -1.61 5.28 -10.13
C ILE A 54 -0.76 6.49 -9.76
N GLY A 55 0.48 6.25 -9.32
CA GLY A 55 1.43 7.30 -8.97
C GLY A 55 1.04 8.16 -7.76
N ALA A 56 0.01 7.80 -7.00
CA ALA A 56 -0.37 8.51 -5.78
C ALA A 56 0.73 8.39 -4.71
N ASN A 57 0.81 9.40 -3.85
CA ASN A 57 1.68 9.38 -2.69
C ASN A 57 0.87 9.04 -1.43
N LEU A 58 1.15 7.90 -0.81
CA LEU A 58 0.46 7.38 0.37
C LEU A 58 1.33 7.40 1.64
N ILE A 59 2.43 8.16 1.66
CA ILE A 59 3.31 8.25 2.85
C ILE A 59 2.47 8.54 4.09
N GLY A 60 2.59 7.71 5.13
CA GLY A 60 1.91 7.90 6.40
C GLY A 60 0.37 7.80 6.35
N ALA A 61 -0.23 7.50 5.20
CA ALA A 61 -1.68 7.39 5.09
C ALA A 61 -2.23 6.24 5.94
N ASN A 62 -3.38 6.45 6.57
CA ASN A 62 -4.07 5.42 7.33
C ASN A 62 -5.15 4.74 6.47
N LEU A 63 -4.85 3.53 5.97
CA LEU A 63 -5.76 2.70 5.17
C LEU A 63 -6.49 1.62 6.00
N ARG A 64 -6.43 1.67 7.32
CA ARG A 64 -7.02 0.63 8.17
C ARG A 64 -8.51 0.46 7.85
N GLY A 65 -8.92 -0.77 7.53
CA GLY A 65 -10.30 -1.08 7.17
C GLY A 65 -10.75 -0.57 5.80
N ALA A 66 -9.90 0.14 5.05
CA ALA A 66 -10.26 0.64 3.73
C ALA A 66 -10.49 -0.52 2.74
N ASN A 67 -11.52 -0.39 1.90
CA ASN A 67 -11.82 -1.36 0.85
C ASN A 67 -11.16 -0.93 -0.47
N LEU A 68 -10.05 -1.57 -0.83
CA LEU A 68 -9.26 -1.33 -2.05
C LEU A 68 -9.53 -2.37 -3.14
N ARG A 69 -10.65 -3.11 -3.07
CA ARG A 69 -10.97 -4.13 -4.07
C ARG A 69 -10.99 -3.51 -5.48
N GLY A 70 -10.21 -4.08 -6.41
CA GLY A 70 -10.10 -3.58 -7.77
C GLY A 70 -9.43 -2.21 -7.93
N ALA A 71 -8.92 -1.62 -6.86
CA ALA A 71 -8.17 -0.38 -6.96
C ALA A 71 -6.84 -0.57 -7.70
N ASN A 72 -6.49 0.40 -8.55
CA ASN A 72 -5.23 0.38 -9.27
C ASN A 72 -4.15 1.12 -8.47
N LEU A 73 -3.22 0.37 -7.90
CA LEU A 73 -2.14 0.85 -7.05
C LEU A 73 -0.78 0.88 -7.77
N ARG A 74 -0.76 0.80 -9.12
CA ARG A 74 0.48 0.82 -9.90
C ARG A 74 1.24 2.12 -9.66
N ASP A 75 2.56 2.00 -9.64
CA ASP A 75 3.48 3.14 -9.58
C ASP A 75 3.18 4.11 -8.43
N VAL A 76 2.51 3.64 -7.35
CA VAL A 76 2.33 4.42 -6.13
C VAL A 76 3.72 4.86 -5.64
N ARG A 77 3.89 6.16 -5.44
CA ARG A 77 5.22 6.76 -5.22
C ARG A 77 5.85 6.38 -3.90
N SER A 78 5.05 6.16 -2.88
CA SER A 78 5.54 5.75 -1.57
C SER A 78 4.40 5.31 -0.65
N TRP A 79 4.72 4.32 0.20
CA TRP A 79 3.83 3.79 1.25
C TRP A 79 4.47 3.92 2.63
N ASN A 80 5.61 4.59 2.75
CA ASN A 80 6.36 4.64 4.00
C ASN A 80 5.47 5.12 5.16
N GLY A 81 5.38 4.30 6.21
CA GLY A 81 4.51 4.59 7.35
C GLY A 81 3.00 4.44 7.09
N THR A 82 2.60 3.94 5.90
CA THR A 82 1.19 3.66 5.60
C THR A 82 0.69 2.51 6.47
N SER A 83 -0.44 2.70 7.13
CA SER A 83 -1.17 1.61 7.77
C SER A 83 -1.91 0.82 6.70
N GLY A 84 -1.55 -0.44 6.50
CA GLY A 84 -2.20 -1.30 5.51
C GLY A 84 -3.66 -1.63 5.87
N ASN A 85 -4.43 -2.03 4.87
CA ASN A 85 -5.81 -2.49 5.05
C ASN A 85 -5.91 -4.00 5.36
N CYS A 86 -4.78 -4.66 5.57
CA CYS A 86 -4.63 -6.10 5.84
C CYS A 86 -5.00 -7.05 4.68
N HIS A 87 -5.36 -6.52 3.52
CA HIS A 87 -5.67 -7.30 2.32
C HIS A 87 -4.74 -6.96 1.16
N GLN A 88 -5.00 -5.87 0.44
CA GLN A 88 -4.21 -5.45 -0.72
C GLN A 88 -2.91 -4.75 -0.33
N VAL A 89 -2.92 -4.01 0.78
CA VAL A 89 -1.76 -3.33 1.35
C VAL A 89 -1.54 -3.83 2.76
N LYS A 90 -0.38 -4.42 3.02
CA LYS A 90 0.01 -4.96 4.31
C LYS A 90 1.20 -4.23 4.89
N ALA A 91 1.22 -4.05 6.20
CA ALA A 91 2.31 -3.39 6.89
C ALA A 91 2.89 -4.28 7.99
N VAL A 92 4.21 -4.28 8.11
CA VAL A 92 4.97 -4.96 9.16
C VAL A 92 5.77 -3.91 9.92
N GLN A 93 5.59 -3.88 11.23
CA GLN A 93 6.37 -3.02 12.10
C GLN A 93 7.68 -3.75 12.44
N ALA A 94 8.74 -3.40 11.71
CA ALA A 94 10.10 -3.87 12.00
C ALA A 94 10.83 -2.85 12.90
N ASP A 95 11.93 -3.27 13.48
CA ASP A 95 12.66 -2.49 14.51
C ASP A 95 13.27 -1.18 13.99
N THR A 96 13.90 -1.20 12.82
CA THR A 96 14.61 -0.04 12.28
C THR A 96 13.81 0.65 11.16
N TRP A 97 13.27 -0.12 10.21
CA TRP A 97 12.52 0.41 9.09
C TRP A 97 11.14 -0.25 8.99
N PRO A 98 10.08 0.54 8.85
CA PRO A 98 8.77 -0.02 8.56
C PRO A 98 8.77 -0.69 7.19
N VAL A 99 8.03 -1.77 7.07
CA VAL A 99 7.84 -2.50 5.82
C VAL A 99 6.38 -2.47 5.43
N THR A 100 6.12 -2.09 4.19
CA THR A 100 4.77 -2.13 3.62
C THR A 100 4.84 -2.87 2.28
N TYR A 101 3.89 -3.76 2.01
CA TYR A 101 3.91 -4.53 0.78
C TYR A 101 2.51 -4.74 0.20
N THR A 102 2.49 -4.89 -1.11
CA THR A 102 1.36 -5.32 -1.93
C THR A 102 1.64 -6.70 -2.51
N ALA A 103 0.87 -7.14 -3.51
CA ALA A 103 1.08 -8.43 -4.15
C ALA A 103 2.44 -8.53 -4.88
N ASP A 104 2.95 -7.42 -5.38
CA ASP A 104 4.13 -7.36 -6.26
C ASP A 104 5.24 -6.41 -5.77
N HIS A 105 4.91 -5.39 -5.00
CA HIS A 105 5.87 -4.39 -4.51
C HIS A 105 6.06 -4.46 -2.99
N MET A 106 7.27 -4.11 -2.56
CA MET A 106 7.59 -3.94 -1.14
C MET A 106 8.41 -2.67 -0.94
N GLN A 107 8.01 -1.88 0.05
CA GLN A 107 8.77 -0.73 0.52
C GLN A 107 9.38 -1.02 1.88
N ILE A 108 10.67 -0.76 2.02
CA ILE A 108 11.42 -0.83 3.28
C ILE A 108 12.03 0.55 3.51
N GLY A 109 11.60 1.23 4.56
CA GLY A 109 11.96 2.62 4.77
C GLY A 109 11.57 3.48 3.56
N CYS A 110 12.56 4.13 2.91
CA CYS A 110 12.33 4.96 1.72
C CYS A 110 12.54 4.23 0.38
N GLN A 111 12.93 2.95 0.39
CA GLN A 111 13.24 2.18 -0.81
C GLN A 111 12.03 1.36 -1.25
N LEU A 112 11.51 1.63 -2.45
CA LEU A 112 10.38 0.92 -3.06
C LEU A 112 10.87 0.14 -4.28
N HIS A 113 10.70 -1.18 -4.26
CA HIS A 113 11.07 -2.09 -5.34
C HIS A 113 10.06 -3.21 -5.50
N LEU A 114 10.13 -3.95 -6.60
CA LEU A 114 9.42 -5.22 -6.72
C LEU A 114 9.89 -6.20 -5.64
N ILE A 115 8.98 -7.03 -5.14
CA ILE A 115 9.34 -8.07 -4.15
C ILE A 115 10.42 -9.00 -4.72
N THR A 116 10.34 -9.32 -6.01
CA THR A 116 11.34 -10.15 -6.71
C THR A 116 12.72 -9.49 -6.78
N GLU A 117 12.77 -8.15 -6.95
CA GLU A 117 14.03 -7.39 -6.93
C GLU A 117 14.64 -7.40 -5.53
N TRP A 118 13.81 -7.19 -4.48
CA TRP A 118 14.27 -7.28 -3.09
C TRP A 118 14.96 -8.63 -2.80
N TRP A 119 14.38 -9.73 -3.29
CA TRP A 119 14.98 -11.05 -3.08
C TRP A 119 16.28 -11.27 -3.87
N ALA A 120 16.43 -10.59 -5.00
CA ALA A 120 17.60 -10.69 -5.88
C ALA A 120 18.77 -9.79 -5.48
N PHE A 121 18.55 -8.73 -4.68
CA PHE A 121 19.63 -7.81 -4.30
C PHE A 121 20.77 -8.53 -3.60
N SER A 122 21.98 -8.22 -4.07
CA SER A 122 23.25 -8.61 -3.46
C SER A 122 23.53 -7.77 -2.19
N ASP A 123 24.41 -8.26 -1.32
CA ASP A 123 24.84 -7.53 -0.14
C ASP A 123 25.46 -6.18 -0.49
N VAL A 124 26.11 -6.06 -1.66
CA VAL A 124 26.70 -4.80 -2.13
C VAL A 124 25.61 -3.78 -2.46
N GLU A 125 24.52 -4.19 -3.11
CA GLU A 125 23.40 -3.31 -3.43
C GLU A 125 22.70 -2.86 -2.16
N ILE A 126 22.43 -3.78 -1.25
CA ILE A 126 21.84 -3.49 0.07
C ILE A 126 22.71 -2.52 0.87
N SER A 127 24.04 -2.71 0.89
CA SER A 127 24.97 -1.84 1.64
C SER A 127 24.99 -0.39 1.15
N ARG A 128 24.62 -0.16 -0.11
CA ARG A 128 24.52 1.20 -0.69
C ARG A 128 23.25 1.93 -0.28
N MET A 129 22.23 1.25 0.20
CA MET A 129 20.96 1.87 0.62
C MET A 129 21.11 2.58 1.97
N ASP A 130 21.78 1.96 2.92
CA ASP A 130 22.09 2.51 4.25
C ASP A 130 23.22 1.72 4.91
N SER A 131 23.99 2.37 5.78
CA SER A 131 25.13 1.76 6.49
C SER A 131 24.75 0.58 7.38
N LYS A 132 23.51 0.53 7.85
CA LYS A 132 22.97 -0.55 8.70
C LYS A 132 22.19 -1.59 7.89
N ALA A 133 21.98 -1.35 6.59
CA ALA A 133 21.05 -2.13 5.78
C ALA A 133 21.45 -3.60 5.67
N THR A 134 22.74 -3.91 5.50
CA THR A 134 23.20 -5.29 5.33
C THR A 134 22.93 -6.14 6.59
N ALA A 135 23.27 -5.61 7.78
CA ALA A 135 23.03 -6.33 9.03
C ALA A 135 21.53 -6.53 9.30
N TRP A 136 20.74 -5.51 9.05
CA TRP A 136 19.29 -5.59 9.19
C TRP A 136 18.69 -6.58 8.19
N TRP A 137 19.09 -6.51 6.92
CA TRP A 137 18.60 -7.36 5.84
C TRP A 137 18.88 -8.85 6.06
N SER A 138 20.08 -9.17 6.58
CA SER A 138 20.43 -10.55 6.90
C SER A 138 19.49 -11.20 7.92
N VAL A 139 18.95 -10.41 8.84
CA VAL A 139 17.98 -10.86 9.85
C VAL A 139 16.55 -10.85 9.27
N TRP A 140 16.16 -9.75 8.64
CA TRP A 140 14.76 -9.53 8.24
C TRP A 140 14.37 -10.19 6.93
N LYS A 141 15.29 -10.42 5.99
CA LYS A 141 14.98 -11.09 4.72
C LYS A 141 14.23 -12.41 4.90
N PRO A 142 14.73 -13.40 5.66
CA PRO A 142 14.02 -14.66 5.85
C PRO A 142 12.70 -14.50 6.61
N ILE A 143 12.62 -13.55 7.54
CA ILE A 143 11.40 -13.23 8.29
C ILE A 143 10.34 -12.69 7.34
N LEU A 144 10.69 -11.71 6.51
CA LEU A 144 9.78 -11.10 5.54
C LEU A 144 9.32 -12.11 4.48
N GLN A 145 10.21 -12.98 4.00
CA GLN A 145 9.84 -14.08 3.10
C GLN A 145 8.78 -14.98 3.72
N THR A 146 8.94 -15.33 4.99
CA THR A 146 7.98 -16.14 5.73
C THR A 146 6.65 -15.42 5.93
N ILE A 147 6.69 -14.14 6.32
CA ILE A 147 5.48 -13.33 6.52
C ILE A 147 4.69 -13.20 5.21
N ILE A 148 5.37 -12.86 4.12
CA ILE A 148 4.74 -12.66 2.80
C ILE A 148 4.15 -13.98 2.28
N ALA A 149 4.85 -15.10 2.46
CA ALA A 149 4.35 -16.42 2.09
C ALA A 149 3.12 -16.84 2.92
N ALA A 150 3.14 -16.57 4.23
CA ALA A 150 2.03 -16.92 5.13
C ALA A 150 0.84 -15.96 5.02
N SER A 151 1.07 -14.74 4.60
CA SER A 151 0.07 -13.68 4.54
C SER A 151 0.24 -12.83 3.27
N PRO A 152 0.06 -13.41 2.06
CA PRO A 152 0.22 -12.66 0.83
C PRO A 152 -0.80 -11.53 0.73
N ALA A 153 -0.39 -10.41 0.12
CA ALA A 153 -1.33 -9.37 -0.25
C ALA A 153 -2.11 -9.81 -1.50
N VAL A 154 -3.40 -9.54 -1.52
CA VAL A 154 -4.27 -9.90 -2.65
C VAL A 154 -4.17 -8.81 -3.71
N PRO A 155 -3.92 -9.14 -5.01
CA PRO A 155 -3.93 -8.16 -6.06
C PRO A 155 -5.26 -7.40 -6.13
N GLY A 156 -5.20 -6.10 -6.35
CA GLY A 156 -6.39 -5.33 -6.66
C GLY A 156 -7.04 -5.89 -7.94
N GLY A 157 -8.33 -6.23 -7.89
CA GLY A 157 -9.06 -6.78 -9.03
C GLY A 157 -9.12 -8.31 -9.13
N ALA A 158 -8.43 -9.06 -8.27
CA ALA A 158 -8.67 -10.49 -8.17
C ALA A 158 -10.06 -10.72 -7.56
N GLU A 159 -11.03 -11.04 -8.41
CA GLU A 159 -12.29 -11.62 -7.93
C GLU A 159 -11.95 -12.98 -7.30
N LYS A 160 -12.40 -13.21 -6.07
CA LYS A 160 -12.60 -14.59 -5.64
C LYS A 160 -13.67 -15.13 -6.59
N GLU A 161 -13.30 -16.05 -7.48
CA GLU A 161 -14.28 -16.95 -8.05
C GLU A 161 -15.03 -17.53 -6.86
N SER A 162 -16.31 -17.26 -6.80
CA SER A 162 -17.19 -17.71 -5.75
C SER A 162 -17.16 -19.23 -5.73
N GLU A 163 -16.74 -19.80 -4.60
CA GLU A 163 -17.05 -21.20 -4.21
C GLU A 163 -18.56 -21.31 -3.94
N GLU A 164 -19.38 -20.93 -4.90
CA GLU A 164 -20.84 -21.01 -4.80
C GLU A 164 -21.42 -21.62 -6.08
N GLU A 165 -20.80 -22.69 -6.58
CA GLU A 165 -21.42 -23.58 -7.58
C GLU A 165 -20.98 -25.02 -7.40
N ALA A 166 -21.20 -25.57 -6.20
CA ALA A 166 -21.17 -27.00 -5.93
C ALA A 166 -21.98 -27.32 -4.65
N ALA A 167 -23.31 -27.20 -4.74
CA ALA A 167 -24.23 -27.84 -3.80
C ALA A 167 -25.52 -28.22 -4.54
#